data_47688fbbf1c73a206b2cf4ad393ad22b
#
_entry.id   47688fbbf1c73a206b2cf4ad393ad22b
#
_cell.length_a   1.000
_cell.length_b   1.000
_cell.length_c   1.000
_cell.angle_alpha   90.00
_cell.angle_beta   90.00
_cell.angle_gamma   90.00
#
_symmetry.space_group_name_H-M   'P 1'
#
loop_
_entity.id
_entity.type
_entity.pdbx_description
1 polymer ?
#
loop_
_entity_poly.entity_id
_entity_poly.type
_entity_poly.pdbx_seq_one_letter_code
_entity_poly.pdbx_strand_id
1 'polypeptide(L)'
;TDGKNILVYVETAQGAPVGPALEILAKAKQENKLIFMDCYTSWCGPCKQMAQTTFVDPDVAALFNEKFINVKVDMEKGEGKELSKRYGVRAYPTLNFIHGDGEIVHCVVGGLGADELIRQGKLVLEGKGLSYMQNEYADGNREPEFITSYLEVLGMANLGEDAQKVTLEYFATLDREKLNEKKYWDIFVRYVNDVDSDLFRYVYANREHLVSLYGEQQVNRKIQSVWATGANRFVQEKEGAKVLDKKGFERYVKRMKKAKVDGWEDIAANARMNNAEKTGDWKTYVTEGDALLKNGKVSDLLLYNWGLRITKNCKDKELRARAARWFENAAAESAKKEAEGKAGMMSYRTYFEKLAAELK
;
A
#
# COMPACT_ATOMS: atom_id res chain seq x y z
N THR A 1 -23.14 -20.79 -20.66
CA THR A 1 -21.72 -20.90 -20.29
C THR A 1 -21.09 -21.96 -21.17
N ASP A 2 -20.40 -21.55 -22.17
CA ASP A 2 -19.84 -22.35 -23.28
C ASP A 2 -18.44 -22.86 -22.92
N GLY A 3 -18.37 -23.73 -21.90
CA GLY A 3 -17.19 -24.63 -21.72
C GLY A 3 -15.82 -23.99 -21.55
N LYS A 4 -15.73 -22.66 -21.39
CA LYS A 4 -14.48 -21.96 -21.10
C LYS A 4 -14.26 -21.96 -19.60
N ASN A 5 -13.05 -22.29 -19.18
CA ASN A 5 -12.60 -22.29 -17.80
C ASN A 5 -12.59 -20.85 -17.24
N ILE A 6 -13.74 -20.37 -16.79
CA ILE A 6 -13.94 -19.03 -16.22
C ILE A 6 -14.48 -19.19 -14.83
N LEU A 7 -13.96 -18.40 -13.88
CA LEU A 7 -14.51 -18.33 -12.54
C LEU A 7 -15.96 -17.83 -12.60
N VAL A 8 -16.89 -18.67 -12.12
CA VAL A 8 -18.32 -18.36 -12.12
C VAL A 8 -18.67 -17.63 -10.82
N TYR A 9 -19.21 -16.42 -10.95
CA TYR A 9 -19.69 -15.63 -9.83
C TYR A 9 -21.20 -15.70 -9.67
N VAL A 10 -21.66 -15.64 -8.43
CA VAL A 10 -23.03 -15.29 -8.12
C VAL A 10 -23.13 -13.77 -8.23
N GLU A 11 -23.94 -13.27 -9.16
CA GLU A 11 -24.16 -11.83 -9.30
C GLU A 11 -25.10 -11.35 -8.17
N THR A 12 -24.69 -10.31 -7.44
CA THR A 12 -25.59 -9.61 -6.53
C THR A 12 -26.50 -8.70 -7.37
N ALA A 13 -27.81 -8.87 -7.27
CA ALA A 13 -28.77 -8.08 -8.01
C ALA A 13 -28.61 -6.58 -7.70
N GLN A 14 -28.59 -5.75 -8.75
CA GLN A 14 -28.56 -4.29 -8.58
C GLN A 14 -29.86 -3.82 -7.94
N GLY A 15 -29.78 -3.27 -6.74
CA GLY A 15 -30.82 -2.45 -6.14
C GLY A 15 -31.75 -3.07 -5.11
N ALA A 16 -31.52 -4.32 -4.64
CA ALA A 16 -32.29 -4.88 -3.53
C ALA A 16 -31.56 -4.67 -2.18
N PRO A 17 -32.15 -4.00 -1.19
CA PRO A 17 -31.57 -3.91 0.12
C PRO A 17 -31.69 -5.28 0.84
N VAL A 18 -30.54 -5.86 1.25
CA VAL A 18 -30.44 -7.01 2.19
C VAL A 18 -30.71 -8.42 1.62
N GLY A 19 -31.27 -8.62 0.44
CA GLY A 19 -31.64 -9.94 -0.08
C GLY A 19 -30.46 -10.84 -0.50
N PRO A 20 -29.65 -10.47 -1.50
CA PRO A 20 -28.64 -11.36 -2.08
C PRO A 20 -27.51 -11.75 -1.12
N ALA A 21 -27.05 -10.84 -0.25
CA ALA A 21 -26.00 -11.17 0.71
C ALA A 21 -26.44 -12.25 1.71
N LEU A 22 -27.69 -12.20 2.19
CA LEU A 22 -28.23 -13.22 3.10
C LEU A 22 -28.42 -14.57 2.41
N GLU A 23 -28.86 -14.58 1.15
CA GLU A 23 -29.01 -15.80 0.35
C GLU A 23 -27.67 -16.49 0.11
N ILE A 24 -26.59 -15.70 -0.15
CA ILE A 24 -25.25 -16.22 -0.32
C ILE A 24 -24.71 -16.83 0.97
N LEU A 25 -24.93 -16.17 2.12
CA LEU A 25 -24.54 -16.71 3.43
C LEU A 25 -25.32 -18.00 3.75
N ALA A 26 -26.64 -18.05 3.47
CA ALA A 26 -27.45 -19.23 3.64
C ALA A 26 -26.97 -20.37 2.76
N LYS A 27 -26.66 -20.11 1.48
CA LYS A 27 -26.10 -21.07 0.55
C LYS A 27 -24.77 -21.63 1.04
N ALA A 28 -23.88 -20.74 1.52
CA ALA A 28 -22.58 -21.13 2.07
C ALA A 28 -22.74 -22.10 3.28
N LYS A 29 -23.68 -21.81 4.17
CA LYS A 29 -24.01 -22.73 5.27
C LYS A 29 -24.56 -24.06 4.79
N GLN A 30 -25.48 -24.03 3.84
CA GLN A 30 -26.11 -25.23 3.30
C GLN A 30 -25.11 -26.15 2.59
N GLU A 31 -24.20 -25.57 1.79
CA GLU A 31 -23.19 -26.32 1.04
C GLU A 31 -21.91 -26.60 1.86
N ASN A 32 -21.81 -26.06 3.07
CA ASN A 32 -20.61 -26.10 3.91
C ASN A 32 -19.35 -25.62 3.15
N LYS A 33 -19.52 -24.52 2.41
CA LYS A 33 -18.44 -23.90 1.64
C LYS A 33 -18.15 -22.49 2.16
N LEU A 34 -16.91 -22.06 1.98
CA LEU A 34 -16.55 -20.67 2.17
C LEU A 34 -17.00 -19.83 0.96
N ILE A 35 -17.25 -18.55 1.21
CA ILE A 35 -17.50 -17.56 0.18
C ILE A 35 -16.15 -16.94 -0.20
N PHE A 36 -15.84 -16.91 -1.49
CA PHE A 36 -14.78 -16.08 -2.06
C PHE A 36 -15.40 -14.81 -2.63
N MET A 37 -15.08 -13.66 -2.05
CA MET A 37 -15.63 -12.36 -2.46
C MET A 37 -14.56 -11.49 -3.11
N ASP A 38 -14.70 -11.21 -4.42
CA ASP A 38 -13.94 -10.21 -5.17
C ASP A 38 -14.57 -8.82 -4.97
N CYS A 39 -13.95 -8.02 -4.12
CA CYS A 39 -14.35 -6.64 -3.86
C CYS A 39 -13.65 -5.71 -4.86
N TYR A 40 -14.38 -5.16 -5.82
CA TYR A 40 -13.84 -4.35 -6.90
C TYR A 40 -14.53 -3.00 -7.07
N THR A 41 -14.02 -2.17 -7.97
CA THR A 41 -14.69 -0.99 -8.52
C THR A 41 -14.51 -0.93 -10.03
N SER A 42 -15.41 -0.25 -10.73
CA SER A 42 -15.41 -0.17 -12.19
C SER A 42 -14.18 0.55 -12.79
N TRP A 43 -13.52 1.41 -12.01
CA TRP A 43 -12.31 2.14 -12.42
C TRP A 43 -11.00 1.45 -12.03
N CYS A 44 -11.03 0.40 -11.22
CA CYS A 44 -9.87 -0.30 -10.69
C CYS A 44 -9.10 -1.04 -11.80
N GLY A 45 -7.91 -0.58 -12.13
CA GLY A 45 -7.02 -1.20 -13.12
C GLY A 45 -6.61 -2.64 -12.79
N PRO A 46 -6.04 -2.90 -11.59
CA PRO A 46 -5.66 -4.25 -11.18
C PRO A 46 -6.85 -5.23 -11.14
N CYS A 47 -8.06 -4.77 -10.79
CA CYS A 47 -9.26 -5.61 -10.81
C CYS A 47 -9.61 -6.06 -12.25
N LYS A 48 -9.49 -5.14 -13.21
CA LYS A 48 -9.69 -5.46 -14.64
C LYS A 48 -8.63 -6.45 -15.15
N GLN A 49 -7.39 -6.28 -14.72
CA GLN A 49 -6.31 -7.20 -15.07
C GLN A 49 -6.62 -8.61 -14.54
N MET A 50 -6.99 -8.77 -13.26
CA MET A 50 -7.37 -10.07 -12.72
C MET A 50 -8.54 -10.70 -13.46
N ALA A 51 -9.55 -9.91 -13.84
CA ALA A 51 -10.69 -10.39 -14.61
C ALA A 51 -10.30 -10.92 -16.00
N GLN A 52 -9.23 -10.39 -16.60
CA GLN A 52 -8.75 -10.76 -17.92
C GLN A 52 -7.71 -11.89 -17.91
N THR A 53 -7.06 -12.13 -16.78
CA THR A 53 -5.96 -13.09 -16.66
C THR A 53 -6.21 -14.14 -15.57
N THR A 54 -6.26 -13.75 -14.30
CA THR A 54 -6.30 -14.66 -13.16
C THR A 54 -7.63 -15.44 -13.08
N PHE A 55 -8.77 -14.75 -13.27
CA PHE A 55 -10.09 -15.38 -13.12
C PHE A 55 -10.54 -16.18 -14.35
N VAL A 56 -9.78 -16.12 -15.43
CA VAL A 56 -9.99 -16.95 -16.62
C VAL A 56 -8.99 -18.11 -16.72
N ASP A 57 -8.09 -18.22 -15.73
CA ASP A 57 -7.14 -19.31 -15.64
C ASP A 57 -7.90 -20.63 -15.33
N PRO A 58 -7.60 -21.74 -16.06
CA PRO A 58 -8.28 -23.00 -15.91
C PRO A 58 -8.19 -23.61 -14.51
N ASP A 59 -7.02 -23.51 -13.87
CA ASP A 59 -6.75 -24.11 -12.56
C ASP A 59 -7.40 -23.30 -11.45
N VAL A 60 -7.44 -21.97 -11.58
CA VAL A 60 -8.22 -21.09 -10.70
C VAL A 60 -9.70 -21.43 -10.80
N ALA A 61 -10.25 -21.52 -12.02
CA ALA A 61 -11.65 -21.82 -12.23
C ALA A 61 -12.03 -23.21 -11.67
N ALA A 62 -11.20 -24.23 -11.89
CA ALA A 62 -11.42 -25.58 -11.40
C ALA A 62 -11.49 -25.60 -9.87
N LEU A 63 -10.49 -25.02 -9.20
CA LEU A 63 -10.44 -25.00 -7.72
C LEU A 63 -11.58 -24.18 -7.12
N PHE A 64 -11.75 -22.93 -7.58
CA PHE A 64 -12.66 -22.00 -6.94
C PHE A 64 -14.13 -22.33 -7.20
N ASN A 65 -14.49 -22.78 -8.40
CA ASN A 65 -15.87 -23.20 -8.70
C ASN A 65 -16.28 -24.46 -7.95
N GLU A 66 -15.34 -25.35 -7.64
CA GLU A 66 -15.63 -26.58 -6.88
C GLU A 66 -15.73 -26.27 -5.38
N LYS A 67 -14.78 -25.50 -4.83
CA LYS A 67 -14.57 -25.39 -3.38
C LYS A 67 -15.20 -24.17 -2.72
N PHE A 68 -15.52 -23.12 -3.49
CA PHE A 68 -16.03 -21.88 -2.94
C PHE A 68 -17.36 -21.47 -3.58
N ILE A 69 -18.09 -20.61 -2.88
CA ILE A 69 -19.15 -19.79 -3.47
C ILE A 69 -18.54 -18.47 -3.88
N ASN A 70 -18.39 -18.26 -5.18
CA ASN A 70 -17.70 -17.09 -5.70
C ASN A 70 -18.68 -15.93 -5.88
N VAL A 71 -18.34 -14.76 -5.36
CA VAL A 71 -19.14 -13.54 -5.42
C VAL A 71 -18.28 -12.39 -5.90
N LYS A 72 -18.82 -11.59 -6.82
CA LYS A 72 -18.16 -10.38 -7.30
C LYS A 72 -19.02 -9.17 -6.96
N VAL A 73 -18.46 -8.19 -6.24
CA VAL A 73 -19.20 -7.05 -5.70
C VAL A 73 -18.53 -5.73 -6.07
N ASP A 74 -19.28 -4.84 -6.74
CA ASP A 74 -18.85 -3.46 -6.94
C ASP A 74 -19.07 -2.66 -5.64
N MET A 75 -18.00 -2.33 -4.96
CA MET A 75 -18.03 -1.71 -3.62
C MET A 75 -18.55 -0.26 -3.62
N GLU A 76 -18.78 0.33 -4.79
CA GLU A 76 -19.35 1.68 -4.92
C GLU A 76 -20.82 1.65 -5.33
N LYS A 77 -21.42 0.47 -5.59
CA LYS A 77 -22.79 0.32 -6.06
C LYS A 77 -23.64 -0.61 -5.18
N GLY A 78 -24.93 -0.33 -5.15
CA GLY A 78 -25.89 -1.20 -4.45
C GLY A 78 -25.49 -1.57 -3.03
N GLU A 79 -25.61 -2.84 -2.68
CA GLU A 79 -25.21 -3.43 -1.40
C GLU A 79 -23.69 -3.35 -1.15
N GLY A 80 -22.88 -3.21 -2.20
CA GLY A 80 -21.42 -3.12 -2.07
C GLY A 80 -20.97 -2.00 -1.15
N LYS A 81 -21.70 -0.88 -1.08
CA LYS A 81 -21.39 0.23 -0.16
C LYS A 81 -21.46 -0.17 1.31
N GLU A 82 -22.46 -0.96 1.67
CA GLU A 82 -22.63 -1.47 3.05
C GLU A 82 -21.66 -2.61 3.34
N LEU A 83 -21.42 -3.51 2.37
CA LEU A 83 -20.43 -4.56 2.49
C LEU A 83 -19.01 -3.99 2.60
N SER A 84 -18.71 -2.92 1.87
CA SER A 84 -17.43 -2.19 2.00
C SER A 84 -17.19 -1.68 3.41
N LYS A 85 -18.22 -1.12 4.05
CA LYS A 85 -18.15 -0.67 5.46
C LYS A 85 -18.02 -1.85 6.42
N ARG A 86 -18.88 -2.87 6.25
CA ARG A 86 -18.92 -4.06 7.11
C ARG A 86 -17.59 -4.78 7.14
N TYR A 87 -16.98 -4.99 5.97
CA TYR A 87 -15.71 -5.71 5.83
C TYR A 87 -14.47 -4.80 5.81
N GLY A 88 -14.64 -3.50 6.04
CA GLY A 88 -13.52 -2.55 6.13
C GLY A 88 -12.71 -2.42 4.85
N VAL A 89 -13.33 -2.59 3.66
CA VAL A 89 -12.64 -2.53 2.37
C VAL A 89 -12.21 -1.11 2.05
N ARG A 90 -10.90 -0.87 1.93
CA ARG A 90 -10.32 0.47 1.72
C ARG A 90 -9.45 0.57 0.46
N ALA A 91 -9.17 -0.55 -0.19
CA ALA A 91 -8.35 -0.63 -1.41
C ALA A 91 -8.91 -1.71 -2.34
N TYR A 92 -8.58 -1.64 -3.63
CA TYR A 92 -9.11 -2.54 -4.64
C TYR A 92 -8.01 -3.14 -5.53
N PRO A 93 -8.12 -4.45 -5.87
CA PRO A 93 -9.09 -5.39 -5.34
C PRO A 93 -8.81 -5.74 -3.87
N THR A 94 -9.86 -6.13 -3.13
CA THR A 94 -9.76 -6.85 -1.87
C THR A 94 -10.46 -8.18 -2.06
N LEU A 95 -9.77 -9.27 -1.75
CA LEU A 95 -10.23 -10.64 -1.91
C LEU A 95 -10.50 -11.22 -0.52
N ASN A 96 -11.77 -11.38 -0.16
CA ASN A 96 -12.17 -11.90 1.14
C ASN A 96 -12.62 -13.35 1.02
N PHE A 97 -12.19 -14.17 1.97
CA PHE A 97 -12.73 -15.50 2.21
C PHE A 97 -13.57 -15.45 3.49
N ILE A 98 -14.83 -15.84 3.40
CA ILE A 98 -15.85 -15.55 4.42
C ILE A 98 -16.59 -16.83 4.76
N HIS A 99 -16.83 -17.07 6.03
CA HIS A 99 -17.72 -18.15 6.52
C HIS A 99 -19.19 -17.85 6.23
N GLY A 100 -20.01 -18.88 6.23
CA GLY A 100 -21.45 -18.75 6.08
C GLY A 100 -22.16 -17.94 7.19
N ASP A 101 -21.52 -17.67 8.31
CA ASP A 101 -21.95 -16.75 9.36
C ASP A 101 -21.60 -15.29 9.09
N GLY A 102 -20.78 -15.04 8.07
CA GLY A 102 -20.35 -13.71 7.64
C GLY A 102 -19.02 -13.25 8.23
N GLU A 103 -18.29 -14.10 8.94
CA GLU A 103 -16.97 -13.79 9.49
C GLU A 103 -15.87 -13.98 8.45
N ILE A 104 -14.94 -13.02 8.36
CA ILE A 104 -13.76 -13.13 7.47
C ILE A 104 -12.76 -14.13 8.08
N VAL A 105 -12.43 -15.17 7.32
CA VAL A 105 -11.39 -16.14 7.71
C VAL A 105 -10.04 -15.80 7.08
N HIS A 106 -10.05 -15.09 5.95
CA HIS A 106 -8.84 -14.66 5.27
C HIS A 106 -9.12 -13.45 4.36
N CYS A 107 -8.10 -12.63 4.18
CA CYS A 107 -8.19 -11.43 3.35
C CYS A 107 -6.88 -11.21 2.60
N VAL A 108 -6.98 -10.83 1.33
CA VAL A 108 -5.84 -10.36 0.52
C VAL A 108 -6.19 -9.03 -0.11
N VAL A 109 -5.30 -8.04 0.01
CA VAL A 109 -5.45 -6.73 -0.59
C VAL A 109 -4.46 -6.56 -1.73
N GLY A 110 -4.97 -6.29 -2.92
CA GLY A 110 -4.19 -6.15 -4.15
C GLY A 110 -4.42 -7.29 -5.14
N GLY A 111 -3.99 -7.05 -6.40
CA GLY A 111 -4.13 -8.03 -7.48
C GLY A 111 -3.17 -9.20 -7.32
N LEU A 112 -3.65 -10.42 -7.60
CA LEU A 112 -2.87 -11.65 -7.58
C LEU A 112 -2.81 -12.28 -8.98
N GLY A 113 -1.70 -12.98 -9.27
CA GLY A 113 -1.63 -13.96 -10.35
C GLY A 113 -2.32 -15.28 -10.01
N ALA A 114 -2.49 -16.16 -10.98
CA ALA A 114 -3.21 -17.42 -10.83
C ALA A 114 -2.59 -18.33 -9.76
N ASP A 115 -1.28 -18.58 -9.82
CA ASP A 115 -0.58 -19.45 -8.85
C ASP A 115 -0.77 -18.97 -7.41
N GLU A 116 -0.66 -17.66 -7.21
CA GLU A 116 -0.78 -17.07 -5.88
C GLU A 116 -2.23 -17.14 -5.37
N LEU A 117 -3.22 -16.90 -6.21
CA LEU A 117 -4.62 -17.02 -5.84
C LEU A 117 -4.96 -18.49 -5.47
N ILE A 118 -4.46 -19.46 -6.21
CA ILE A 118 -4.59 -20.90 -5.90
C ILE A 118 -3.93 -21.20 -4.56
N ARG A 119 -2.73 -20.67 -4.30
CA ARG A 119 -2.03 -20.84 -3.02
C ARG A 119 -2.86 -20.31 -1.85
N GLN A 120 -3.46 -19.12 -1.99
CA GLN A 120 -4.32 -18.55 -0.96
C GLN A 120 -5.60 -19.37 -0.76
N GLY A 121 -6.23 -19.83 -1.83
CA GLY A 121 -7.39 -20.71 -1.75
C GLY A 121 -7.08 -22.01 -1.00
N LYS A 122 -5.96 -22.66 -1.30
CA LYS A 122 -5.52 -23.88 -0.59
C LYS A 122 -5.23 -23.62 0.88
N LEU A 123 -4.52 -22.55 1.20
CA LEU A 123 -4.24 -22.13 2.58
C LEU A 123 -5.52 -22.03 3.42
N VAL A 124 -6.54 -21.41 2.86
CA VAL A 124 -7.84 -21.23 3.52
C VAL A 124 -8.58 -22.56 3.67
N LEU A 125 -8.54 -23.42 2.65
CA LEU A 125 -9.17 -24.76 2.70
C LEU A 125 -8.50 -25.69 3.72
N GLU A 126 -7.20 -25.48 3.99
CA GLU A 126 -6.46 -26.15 5.08
C GLU A 126 -6.77 -25.57 6.46
N GLY A 127 -7.62 -24.56 6.56
CA GLY A 127 -7.94 -23.88 7.82
C GLY A 127 -6.84 -22.94 8.32
N LYS A 128 -5.82 -22.61 7.51
CA LYS A 128 -4.66 -21.82 7.89
C LYS A 128 -4.76 -20.34 7.47
N GLY A 129 -5.99 -19.83 7.33
CA GLY A 129 -6.24 -18.42 6.99
C GLY A 129 -5.82 -17.44 8.07
N LEU A 130 -6.06 -16.15 7.82
CA LEU A 130 -5.66 -15.05 8.71
C LEU A 130 -6.22 -15.23 10.14
N SER A 131 -7.50 -15.54 10.28
CA SER A 131 -8.13 -15.70 11.60
C SER A 131 -7.51 -16.85 12.41
N TYR A 132 -7.19 -17.97 11.75
CA TYR A 132 -6.47 -19.07 12.39
C TYR A 132 -5.10 -18.61 12.91
N MET A 133 -4.34 -17.92 12.07
CA MET A 133 -2.99 -17.45 12.45
C MET A 133 -3.04 -16.42 13.58
N GLN A 134 -4.06 -15.56 13.58
CA GLN A 134 -4.29 -14.62 14.69
C GLN A 134 -4.54 -15.35 16.01
N ASN A 135 -5.35 -16.39 15.99
CA ASN A 135 -5.65 -17.22 17.18
C ASN A 135 -4.39 -17.96 17.67
N GLU A 136 -3.68 -18.65 16.77
CA GLU A 136 -2.42 -19.34 17.09
C GLU A 136 -1.39 -18.39 17.72
N TYR A 137 -1.29 -17.18 17.17
CA TYR A 137 -0.41 -16.17 17.72
C TYR A 137 -0.85 -15.70 19.13
N ALA A 138 -2.17 -15.51 19.32
CA ALA A 138 -2.74 -15.15 20.62
C ALA A 138 -2.53 -16.27 21.66
N ASP A 139 -2.61 -17.52 21.25
CA ASP A 139 -2.37 -18.72 22.06
C ASP A 139 -0.88 -18.99 22.36
N GLY A 140 0.00 -18.14 21.83
CA GLY A 140 1.42 -18.16 22.16
C GLY A 140 2.31 -18.90 21.17
N ASN A 141 1.84 -19.30 20.01
CA ASN A 141 2.69 -19.88 18.97
C ASN A 141 3.72 -18.85 18.48
N ARG A 142 5.00 -19.16 18.64
CA ARG A 142 6.15 -18.29 18.28
C ARG A 142 7.20 -19.05 17.47
N GLU A 143 6.83 -20.22 16.92
CA GLU A 143 7.73 -20.97 16.07
C GLU A 143 8.18 -20.14 14.84
N PRO A 144 9.46 -20.18 14.45
CA PRO A 144 10.01 -19.32 13.40
C PRO A 144 9.27 -19.43 12.06
N GLU A 145 8.90 -20.63 11.65
CA GLU A 145 8.18 -20.90 10.42
C GLU A 145 6.75 -20.35 10.47
N PHE A 146 6.09 -20.49 11.62
CA PHE A 146 4.76 -19.92 11.85
C PHE A 146 4.80 -18.39 11.80
N ILE A 147 5.74 -17.76 12.51
CA ILE A 147 5.88 -16.29 12.50
C ILE A 147 6.14 -15.75 11.09
N THR A 148 7.00 -16.42 10.32
CA THR A 148 7.29 -16.03 8.93
C THR A 148 6.01 -16.07 8.07
N SER A 149 5.26 -17.16 8.17
CA SER A 149 3.99 -17.33 7.44
C SER A 149 2.93 -16.33 7.89
N TYR A 150 2.83 -16.08 9.19
CA TYR A 150 1.88 -15.12 9.75
C TYR A 150 2.18 -13.68 9.30
N LEU A 151 3.45 -13.28 9.32
CA LEU A 151 3.87 -11.98 8.81
C LEU A 151 3.56 -11.80 7.31
N GLU A 152 3.71 -12.86 6.52
CA GLU A 152 3.36 -12.84 5.10
C GLU A 152 1.85 -12.62 4.91
N VAL A 153 1.02 -13.35 5.66
CA VAL A 153 -0.44 -13.22 5.63
C VAL A 153 -0.89 -11.84 6.09
N LEU A 154 -0.31 -11.29 7.17
CA LEU A 154 -0.57 -9.92 7.61
C LEU A 154 -0.21 -8.89 6.54
N GLY A 155 0.92 -9.09 5.87
CA GLY A 155 1.35 -8.24 4.76
C GLY A 155 0.39 -8.27 3.57
N MET A 156 -0.10 -9.46 3.21
CA MET A 156 -1.08 -9.63 2.13
C MET A 156 -2.44 -9.03 2.47
N ALA A 157 -2.83 -9.09 3.73
CA ALA A 157 -4.05 -8.45 4.24
C ALA A 157 -3.91 -6.93 4.43
N ASN A 158 -2.75 -6.34 4.10
CA ASN A 158 -2.43 -4.92 4.32
C ASN A 158 -2.53 -4.47 5.80
N LEU A 159 -2.26 -5.40 6.72
CA LEU A 159 -2.22 -5.19 8.18
C LEU A 159 -0.80 -4.85 8.64
N GLY A 160 -0.25 -3.76 8.09
CA GLY A 160 1.14 -3.38 8.31
C GLY A 160 1.48 -3.02 9.76
N GLU A 161 0.55 -2.45 10.52
CA GLU A 161 0.73 -2.14 11.95
C GLU A 161 0.83 -3.42 12.78
N ASP A 162 -0.05 -4.40 12.52
CA ASP A 162 0.00 -5.70 13.19
C ASP A 162 1.28 -6.46 12.82
N ALA A 163 1.66 -6.45 11.55
CA ALA A 163 2.91 -7.07 11.10
C ALA A 163 4.13 -6.44 11.78
N GLN A 164 4.15 -5.10 11.94
CA GLN A 164 5.22 -4.44 12.68
C GLN A 164 5.22 -4.84 14.15
N LYS A 165 4.06 -4.87 14.80
CA LYS A 165 3.93 -5.29 16.20
C LYS A 165 4.45 -6.71 16.41
N VAL A 166 3.96 -7.68 15.62
CA VAL A 166 4.41 -9.08 15.63
C VAL A 166 5.92 -9.16 15.42
N THR A 167 6.46 -8.41 14.45
CA THR A 167 7.90 -8.39 14.17
C THR A 167 8.70 -7.89 15.38
N LEU A 168 8.29 -6.79 16.01
CA LEU A 168 9.01 -6.23 17.16
C LEU A 168 8.95 -7.16 18.38
N GLU A 169 7.79 -7.77 18.66
CA GLU A 169 7.61 -8.76 19.71
C GLU A 169 8.49 -10.00 19.47
N TYR A 170 8.49 -10.52 18.25
CA TYR A 170 9.32 -11.68 17.88
C TYR A 170 10.82 -11.39 18.02
N PHE A 171 11.30 -10.27 17.49
CA PHE A 171 12.70 -9.89 17.62
C PHE A 171 13.11 -9.55 19.06
N ALA A 172 12.17 -9.24 19.96
CA ALA A 172 12.47 -9.08 21.37
C ALA A 172 12.89 -10.41 22.04
N THR A 173 12.51 -11.56 21.47
CA THR A 173 12.87 -12.91 21.96
C THR A 173 14.13 -13.46 21.32
N LEU A 174 14.66 -12.81 20.28
CA LEU A 174 15.82 -13.28 19.53
C LEU A 174 17.08 -12.51 19.88
N ASP A 175 18.25 -13.17 19.70
CA ASP A 175 19.52 -12.47 19.66
C ASP A 175 19.55 -11.51 18.47
N ARG A 176 20.07 -10.30 18.69
CA ARG A 176 20.19 -9.27 17.64
C ARG A 176 21.11 -9.68 16.50
N GLU A 177 22.05 -10.60 16.73
CA GLU A 177 22.92 -11.18 15.70
C GLU A 177 22.15 -11.97 14.66
N LYS A 178 20.91 -12.39 14.94
CA LYS A 178 20.01 -12.99 13.96
C LYS A 178 19.78 -12.10 12.74
N LEU A 179 19.94 -10.80 12.86
CA LEU A 179 19.90 -9.86 11.72
C LEU A 179 21.03 -10.07 10.71
N ASN A 180 22.07 -10.84 11.05
CA ASN A 180 23.10 -11.27 10.12
C ASN A 180 22.62 -12.38 9.16
N GLU A 181 21.54 -13.06 9.49
CA GLU A 181 20.88 -14.03 8.61
C GLU A 181 19.87 -13.31 7.71
N LYS A 182 19.96 -13.52 6.39
CA LYS A 182 19.16 -12.81 5.39
C LYS A 182 17.65 -12.87 5.63
N LYS A 183 17.13 -14.01 6.09
CA LYS A 183 15.68 -14.15 6.37
C LYS A 183 15.17 -13.16 7.43
N TYR A 184 15.94 -12.91 8.49
CA TYR A 184 15.57 -11.96 9.54
C TYR A 184 15.80 -10.50 9.10
N TRP A 185 16.85 -10.27 8.30
CA TRP A 185 17.06 -8.97 7.67
C TRP A 185 15.88 -8.61 6.75
N ASP A 186 15.40 -9.54 5.92
CA ASP A 186 14.26 -9.31 5.03
C ASP A 186 12.97 -9.00 5.82
N ILE A 187 12.72 -9.68 6.94
CA ILE A 187 11.62 -9.37 7.86
C ILE A 187 11.76 -7.94 8.41
N PHE A 188 12.95 -7.58 8.91
CA PHE A 188 13.24 -6.22 9.38
C PHE A 188 12.98 -5.18 8.27
N VAL A 189 13.51 -5.39 7.08
CA VAL A 189 13.34 -4.46 5.94
C VAL A 189 11.86 -4.28 5.59
N ARG A 190 11.10 -5.36 5.62
CA ARG A 190 9.69 -5.33 5.20
C ARG A 190 8.77 -4.67 6.22
N TYR A 191 8.95 -4.96 7.51
CA TYR A 191 7.93 -4.68 8.52
C TYR A 191 8.32 -3.63 9.57
N VAL A 192 9.60 -3.33 9.79
CA VAL A 192 9.99 -2.34 10.80
C VAL A 192 10.04 -0.94 10.21
N ASN A 193 9.12 -0.07 10.65
CA ASN A 193 9.01 1.32 10.18
C ASN A 193 8.97 2.34 11.34
N ASP A 194 9.33 1.91 12.55
CA ASP A 194 9.40 2.77 13.72
C ASP A 194 10.86 3.10 14.08
N VAL A 195 11.19 4.39 13.95
CA VAL A 195 12.51 4.96 14.28
C VAL A 195 12.83 4.90 15.77
N ASP A 196 11.81 4.75 16.62
CA ASP A 196 11.93 4.71 18.06
C ASP A 196 12.02 3.28 18.62
N SER A 197 11.84 2.27 17.75
CA SER A 197 11.99 0.87 18.15
C SER A 197 13.44 0.53 18.52
N ASP A 198 13.62 -0.35 19.52
CA ASP A 198 14.95 -0.82 19.92
C ASP A 198 15.64 -1.58 18.77
N LEU A 199 14.87 -2.27 17.96
CA LEU A 199 15.37 -3.00 16.81
C LEU A 199 15.98 -2.05 15.76
N PHE A 200 15.28 -0.95 15.44
CA PHE A 200 15.83 0.05 14.51
C PHE A 200 17.06 0.75 15.10
N ARG A 201 17.04 1.07 16.40
CA ARG A 201 18.23 1.66 17.07
C ARG A 201 19.44 0.77 16.99
N TYR A 202 19.27 -0.56 17.18
CA TYR A 202 20.34 -1.52 17.00
C TYR A 202 20.87 -1.53 15.56
N VAL A 203 20.00 -1.62 14.57
CA VAL A 203 20.38 -1.58 13.13
C VAL A 203 21.15 -0.30 12.81
N TYR A 204 20.67 0.82 13.32
CA TYR A 204 21.32 2.11 13.09
C TYR A 204 22.72 2.19 13.71
N ALA A 205 22.89 1.68 14.92
CA ALA A 205 24.18 1.62 15.62
C ALA A 205 25.18 0.64 14.96
N ASN A 206 24.70 -0.43 14.33
CA ASN A 206 25.51 -1.45 13.67
C ASN A 206 25.51 -1.32 12.13
N ARG A 207 25.23 -0.12 11.61
CA ARG A 207 25.06 0.14 10.18
C ARG A 207 26.24 -0.35 9.34
N GLU A 208 27.47 -0.06 9.75
CA GLU A 208 28.67 -0.42 8.99
C GLU A 208 28.81 -1.92 8.81
N HIS A 209 28.56 -2.71 9.87
CA HIS A 209 28.55 -4.16 9.82
C HIS A 209 27.45 -4.66 8.86
N LEU A 210 26.21 -4.15 8.96
CA LEU A 210 25.11 -4.55 8.08
C LEU A 210 25.35 -4.14 6.62
N VAL A 211 26.02 -3.01 6.38
CA VAL A 211 26.46 -2.61 5.04
C VAL A 211 27.43 -3.64 4.45
N SER A 212 28.36 -4.19 5.25
CA SER A 212 29.26 -5.24 4.77
C SER A 212 28.55 -6.53 4.38
N LEU A 213 27.38 -6.82 4.98
CA LEU A 213 26.58 -8.02 4.70
C LEU A 213 25.60 -7.84 3.54
N TYR A 214 24.92 -6.68 3.49
CA TYR A 214 23.74 -6.46 2.62
C TYR A 214 23.95 -5.37 1.57
N GLY A 215 25.08 -4.68 1.60
CA GLY A 215 25.40 -3.59 0.68
C GLY A 215 24.86 -2.23 1.14
N GLU A 216 25.61 -1.19 0.81
CA GLU A 216 25.35 0.18 1.26
C GLU A 216 23.98 0.70 0.79
N GLN A 217 23.64 0.45 -0.45
CA GLN A 217 22.38 0.95 -1.04
C GLN A 217 21.15 0.39 -0.31
N GLN A 218 21.13 -0.90 0.01
CA GLN A 218 19.98 -1.54 0.65
C GLN A 218 19.81 -1.06 2.09
N VAL A 219 20.90 -1.03 2.86
CA VAL A 219 20.87 -0.59 4.25
C VAL A 219 20.49 0.88 4.37
N ASN A 220 21.11 1.76 3.57
CA ASN A 220 20.83 3.20 3.62
C ASN A 220 19.39 3.50 3.17
N ARG A 221 18.90 2.85 2.11
CA ARG A 221 17.51 3.00 1.65
C ARG A 221 16.53 2.62 2.77
N LYS A 222 16.78 1.53 3.49
CA LYS A 222 15.92 1.15 4.61
C LYS A 222 15.96 2.16 5.75
N ILE A 223 17.14 2.63 6.14
CA ILE A 223 17.29 3.66 7.18
C ILE A 223 16.53 4.94 6.78
N GLN A 224 16.74 5.43 5.57
CA GLN A 224 16.05 6.62 5.03
C GLN A 224 14.52 6.42 5.04
N SER A 225 14.04 5.24 4.61
CA SER A 225 12.61 4.91 4.58
C SER A 225 11.97 4.97 5.97
N VAL A 226 12.63 4.43 7.00
CA VAL A 226 12.12 4.47 8.38
C VAL A 226 12.03 5.91 8.89
N TRP A 227 13.08 6.72 8.67
CA TRP A 227 13.06 8.14 9.01
C TRP A 227 12.00 8.92 8.24
N ALA A 228 11.82 8.66 6.94
CA ALA A 228 10.80 9.29 6.12
C ALA A 228 9.38 8.95 6.59
N THR A 229 9.13 7.69 6.95
CA THR A 229 7.85 7.26 7.52
C THR A 229 7.55 8.00 8.82
N GLY A 230 8.53 8.10 9.72
CA GLY A 230 8.40 8.85 10.97
C GLY A 230 8.13 10.35 10.76
N ALA A 231 8.66 10.95 9.71
CA ALA A 231 8.46 12.37 9.40
C ALA A 231 7.03 12.71 8.93
N ASN A 232 6.25 11.72 8.49
CA ASN A 232 4.89 11.91 7.98
C ASN A 232 3.76 11.75 9.02
N ARG A 233 4.08 11.51 10.29
CA ARG A 233 3.08 11.23 11.36
C ARG A 233 2.72 12.43 12.24
N PHE A 234 3.14 13.63 11.88
CA PHE A 234 2.91 14.84 12.68
C PHE A 234 1.60 15.58 12.35
N VAL A 235 0.81 15.10 11.41
CA VAL A 235 -0.55 15.61 11.16
C VAL A 235 -1.54 14.85 12.02
N GLN A 236 -2.28 15.59 12.84
CA GLN A 236 -3.29 15.07 13.76
C GLN A 236 -4.67 15.62 13.35
N GLU A 237 -5.71 14.88 13.66
CA GLU A 237 -7.07 15.37 13.54
C GLU A 237 -7.49 16.03 14.85
N LYS A 238 -7.90 17.30 14.80
CA LYS A 238 -8.41 18.08 15.93
C LYS A 238 -9.68 18.77 15.50
N GLU A 239 -10.76 18.50 16.20
CA GLU A 239 -12.08 19.12 15.93
C GLU A 239 -12.51 19.01 14.46
N GLY A 240 -12.25 17.86 13.84
CA GLY A 240 -12.59 17.61 12.42
C GLY A 240 -11.62 18.25 11.40
N ALA A 241 -10.58 18.96 11.85
CA ALA A 241 -9.56 19.54 10.98
C ALA A 241 -8.21 18.81 11.12
N LYS A 242 -7.50 18.68 10.00
CA LYS A 242 -6.12 18.16 10.00
C LYS A 242 -5.14 19.26 10.35
N VAL A 243 -4.41 19.10 11.44
CA VAL A 243 -3.48 20.10 11.98
C VAL A 243 -2.08 19.50 12.13
N LEU A 244 -1.06 20.23 11.68
CA LEU A 244 0.33 19.85 11.83
C LEU A 244 0.86 20.21 13.23
N ASP A 245 1.39 19.23 14.00
CA ASP A 245 2.26 19.51 15.15
C ASP A 245 3.62 20.03 14.65
N LYS A 246 3.68 21.34 14.41
CA LYS A 246 4.89 22.02 13.91
C LYS A 246 6.08 21.83 14.88
N LYS A 247 5.85 21.91 16.18
CA LYS A 247 6.93 21.78 17.19
C LYS A 247 7.49 20.35 17.22
N GLY A 248 6.63 19.36 17.18
CA GLY A 248 7.02 17.96 17.13
C GLY A 248 7.79 17.64 15.85
N PHE A 249 7.29 18.09 14.71
CA PHE A 249 7.94 17.92 13.42
C PHE A 249 9.34 18.55 13.38
N GLU A 250 9.50 19.80 13.82
CA GLU A 250 10.81 20.46 13.83
C GLU A 250 11.81 19.79 14.80
N ARG A 251 11.35 19.28 15.93
CA ARG A 251 12.19 18.45 16.82
C ARG A 251 12.66 17.18 16.10
N TYR A 252 11.77 16.55 15.35
CA TYR A 252 12.10 15.36 14.58
C TYR A 252 13.14 15.63 13.48
N VAL A 253 12.99 16.74 12.73
CA VAL A 253 13.96 17.17 11.72
C VAL A 253 15.33 17.44 12.35
N LYS A 254 15.38 18.12 13.50
CA LYS A 254 16.63 18.31 14.26
C LYS A 254 17.28 17.00 14.67
N ARG A 255 16.45 16.00 15.05
CA ARG A 255 16.94 14.66 15.38
C ARG A 255 17.54 13.95 14.18
N MET A 256 16.91 14.00 12.98
CA MET A 256 17.47 13.45 11.74
C MET A 256 18.83 14.08 11.41
N LYS A 257 18.92 15.41 11.50
CA LYS A 257 20.16 16.14 11.26
C LYS A 257 21.28 15.74 12.24
N LYS A 258 20.96 15.65 13.55
CA LYS A 258 21.91 15.22 14.59
C LYS A 258 22.38 13.78 14.37
N ALA A 259 21.49 12.91 13.93
CA ALA A 259 21.79 11.52 13.58
C ALA A 259 22.57 11.40 12.25
N LYS A 260 22.81 12.47 11.51
CA LYS A 260 23.48 12.48 10.20
C LYS A 260 22.83 11.50 9.21
N VAL A 261 21.49 11.48 9.20
CA VAL A 261 20.74 10.65 8.24
C VAL A 261 21.05 11.13 6.84
N ASP A 262 21.51 10.23 5.98
CA ASP A 262 21.79 10.57 4.60
C ASP A 262 20.54 11.06 3.87
N GLY A 263 20.62 12.20 3.17
CA GLY A 263 19.49 12.83 2.48
C GLY A 263 18.42 13.41 3.42
N TRP A 264 18.74 13.73 4.68
CA TRP A 264 17.78 14.25 5.65
C TRP A 264 17.07 15.53 5.17
N GLU A 265 17.73 16.37 4.41
CA GLU A 265 17.14 17.58 3.80
C GLU A 265 15.98 17.22 2.86
N ASP A 266 16.20 16.27 1.96
CA ASP A 266 15.21 15.81 0.99
C ASP A 266 14.05 15.10 1.71
N ILE A 267 14.34 14.29 2.74
CA ILE A 267 13.32 13.65 3.58
C ILE A 267 12.46 14.70 4.28
N ALA A 268 13.09 15.73 4.86
CA ALA A 268 12.38 16.79 5.56
C ALA A 268 11.52 17.64 4.60
N ALA A 269 12.03 17.98 3.42
CA ALA A 269 11.30 18.73 2.41
C ALA A 269 10.09 17.95 1.87
N ASN A 270 10.27 16.68 1.52
CA ASN A 270 9.17 15.81 1.10
C ASN A 270 8.11 15.65 2.22
N ALA A 271 8.53 15.50 3.47
CA ALA A 271 7.62 15.42 4.60
C ALA A 271 6.86 16.74 4.82
N ARG A 272 7.50 17.92 4.64
CA ARG A 272 6.79 19.21 4.69
C ARG A 272 5.74 19.30 3.59
N MET A 273 6.06 18.89 2.35
CA MET A 273 5.06 18.85 1.27
C MET A 273 3.89 17.93 1.60
N ASN A 274 4.15 16.70 2.06
CA ASN A 274 3.09 15.75 2.41
C ASN A 274 2.22 16.25 3.57
N ASN A 275 2.82 16.87 4.57
CA ASN A 275 2.09 17.45 5.69
C ASN A 275 1.27 18.68 5.26
N ALA A 276 1.84 19.51 4.37
CA ALA A 276 1.17 20.68 3.79
C ALA A 276 -0.04 20.27 2.93
N GLU A 277 0.08 19.23 2.11
CA GLU A 277 -1.04 18.66 1.36
C GLU A 277 -2.18 18.22 2.29
N LYS A 278 -1.85 17.46 3.34
CA LYS A 278 -2.83 16.95 4.31
C LYS A 278 -3.58 18.05 5.05
N THR A 279 -2.93 19.19 5.28
CA THR A 279 -3.49 20.34 6.01
C THR A 279 -4.02 21.44 5.10
N GLY A 280 -3.87 21.32 3.78
CA GLY A 280 -4.27 22.33 2.80
C GLY A 280 -3.36 23.55 2.72
N ASP A 281 -2.15 23.49 3.28
CA ASP A 281 -1.14 24.57 3.21
C ASP A 281 -0.40 24.54 1.86
N TRP A 282 -1.11 24.94 0.80
CA TRP A 282 -0.56 24.91 -0.57
C TRP A 282 0.61 25.87 -0.77
N LYS A 283 0.74 26.90 0.06
CA LYS A 283 1.89 27.81 0.01
C LYS A 283 3.17 27.07 0.39
N THR A 284 3.16 26.35 1.50
CA THR A 284 4.30 25.50 1.92
C THR A 284 4.55 24.39 0.88
N TYR A 285 3.50 23.75 0.36
CA TYR A 285 3.62 22.71 -0.66
C TYR A 285 4.40 23.18 -1.89
N VAL A 286 4.01 24.31 -2.47
CA VAL A 286 4.66 24.86 -3.67
C VAL A 286 6.08 25.36 -3.36
N THR A 287 6.30 25.93 -2.17
CA THR A 287 7.62 26.44 -1.77
C THR A 287 8.64 25.31 -1.59
N GLU A 288 8.27 24.22 -0.94
CA GLU A 288 9.15 23.04 -0.79
C GLU A 288 9.35 22.31 -2.14
N GLY A 289 8.33 22.29 -3.00
CA GLY A 289 8.45 21.77 -4.36
C GLY A 289 9.48 22.52 -5.20
N ASP A 290 9.48 23.85 -5.16
CA ASP A 290 10.52 24.66 -5.81
C ASP A 290 11.93 24.32 -5.30
N ALA A 291 12.08 24.11 -3.99
CA ALA A 291 13.38 23.76 -3.39
C ALA A 291 13.86 22.37 -3.84
N LEU A 292 12.98 21.37 -3.86
CA LEU A 292 13.31 20.03 -4.31
C LEU A 292 13.68 19.96 -5.80
N LEU A 293 12.97 20.72 -6.64
CA LEU A 293 13.27 20.79 -8.08
C LEU A 293 14.64 21.42 -8.35
N LYS A 294 15.05 22.43 -7.58
CA LYS A 294 16.39 23.01 -7.68
C LYS A 294 17.49 22.01 -7.36
N ASN A 295 17.24 21.02 -6.52
CA ASN A 295 18.19 19.97 -6.16
C ASN A 295 18.32 18.87 -7.23
N GLY A 296 17.49 18.89 -8.27
CA GLY A 296 17.59 17.98 -9.43
C GLY A 296 17.27 16.50 -9.16
N LYS A 297 16.63 16.17 -8.03
CA LYS A 297 16.37 14.78 -7.59
C LYS A 297 14.91 14.33 -7.77
N VAL A 298 14.09 15.10 -8.46
CA VAL A 298 12.67 14.81 -8.66
C VAL A 298 12.48 14.03 -9.95
N SER A 299 11.92 12.81 -9.88
CA SER A 299 11.59 12.02 -11.06
C SER A 299 10.33 12.57 -11.77
N ASP A 300 10.22 12.31 -13.09
CA ASP A 300 9.06 12.74 -13.89
C ASP A 300 7.72 12.22 -13.32
N LEU A 301 7.68 10.96 -12.87
CA LEU A 301 6.50 10.38 -12.24
C LEU A 301 6.12 11.11 -10.93
N LEU A 302 7.11 11.45 -10.10
CA LEU A 302 6.86 12.16 -8.85
C LEU A 302 6.35 13.58 -9.13
N LEU A 303 6.97 14.28 -10.08
CA LEU A 303 6.55 15.62 -10.51
C LEU A 303 5.14 15.60 -11.10
N TYR A 304 4.81 14.61 -11.94
CA TYR A 304 3.45 14.42 -12.46
C TYR A 304 2.42 14.25 -11.35
N ASN A 305 2.71 13.42 -10.35
CA ASN A 305 1.83 13.23 -9.20
C ASN A 305 1.63 14.52 -8.39
N TRP A 306 2.67 15.35 -8.24
CA TRP A 306 2.52 16.67 -7.62
C TRP A 306 1.55 17.56 -8.38
N GLY A 307 1.64 17.54 -9.72
CA GLY A 307 0.72 18.27 -10.59
C GLY A 307 -0.74 17.88 -10.40
N LEU A 308 -1.02 16.60 -10.42
CA LEU A 308 -2.38 16.08 -10.20
C LEU A 308 -2.97 16.53 -8.85
N ARG A 309 -2.15 16.55 -7.79
CA ARG A 309 -2.59 17.00 -6.46
C ARG A 309 -2.90 18.48 -6.43
N ILE A 310 -2.04 19.33 -7.02
CA ILE A 310 -2.27 20.78 -7.10
C ILE A 310 -3.50 21.08 -7.95
N THR A 311 -3.64 20.47 -9.12
CA THR A 311 -4.78 20.66 -10.02
C THR A 311 -6.09 20.33 -9.32
N LYS A 312 -6.14 19.23 -8.59
CA LYS A 312 -7.35 18.75 -7.91
C LYS A 312 -7.73 19.59 -6.69
N ASN A 313 -6.75 20.03 -5.90
CA ASN A 313 -7.01 20.47 -4.53
C ASN A 313 -6.61 21.94 -4.24
N CYS A 314 -5.65 22.52 -4.98
CA CYS A 314 -5.24 23.92 -4.79
C CYS A 314 -6.17 24.88 -5.56
N LYS A 315 -6.78 25.81 -4.84
CA LYS A 315 -7.67 26.81 -5.42
C LYS A 315 -7.00 28.19 -5.63
N ASP A 316 -5.81 28.38 -5.07
CA ASP A 316 -5.05 29.62 -5.16
C ASP A 316 -4.42 29.76 -6.55
N LYS A 317 -4.85 30.81 -7.31
CA LYS A 317 -4.42 31.04 -8.69
C LYS A 317 -2.93 31.38 -8.79
N GLU A 318 -2.37 32.12 -7.84
CA GLU A 318 -0.96 32.51 -7.87
C GLU A 318 -0.06 31.29 -7.64
N LEU A 319 -0.42 30.44 -6.67
CA LEU A 319 0.31 29.22 -6.40
C LEU A 319 0.21 28.22 -7.56
N ARG A 320 -0.96 28.11 -8.19
CA ARG A 320 -1.15 27.30 -9.39
C ARG A 320 -0.28 27.78 -10.54
N ALA A 321 -0.29 29.09 -10.83
CA ALA A 321 0.54 29.69 -11.88
C ALA A 321 2.05 29.53 -11.58
N ARG A 322 2.46 29.59 -10.30
CA ARG A 322 3.85 29.31 -9.89
C ARG A 322 4.21 27.85 -10.16
N ALA A 323 3.35 26.89 -9.80
CA ALA A 323 3.56 25.48 -10.05
C ALA A 323 3.51 25.12 -11.55
N ALA A 324 2.72 25.83 -12.37
CA ALA A 324 2.68 25.64 -13.83
C ALA A 324 4.07 25.70 -14.45
N ARG A 325 4.94 26.57 -13.95
CA ARG A 325 6.34 26.72 -14.42
C ARG A 325 7.17 25.43 -14.24
N TRP A 326 6.85 24.60 -13.25
CA TRP A 326 7.54 23.32 -13.06
C TRP A 326 7.35 22.42 -14.27
N PHE A 327 6.10 22.39 -14.75
CA PHE A 327 5.70 21.53 -15.87
C PHE A 327 6.12 22.09 -17.21
N GLU A 328 6.13 23.42 -17.37
CA GLU A 328 6.71 24.09 -18.56
C GLU A 328 8.18 23.75 -18.72
N ASN A 329 8.96 23.85 -17.64
CA ASN A 329 10.39 23.53 -17.63
C ASN A 329 10.64 22.04 -17.89
N ALA A 330 9.86 21.15 -17.27
CA ALA A 330 9.98 19.72 -17.45
C ALA A 330 9.57 19.27 -18.86
N ALA A 331 8.54 19.87 -19.45
CA ALA A 331 8.15 19.63 -20.84
C ALA A 331 9.24 20.06 -21.83
N ALA A 332 9.82 21.24 -21.60
CA ALA A 332 10.92 21.74 -22.44
C ALA A 332 12.17 20.84 -22.35
N GLU A 333 12.51 20.37 -21.15
CA GLU A 333 13.62 19.42 -20.97
C GLU A 333 13.35 18.08 -21.61
N SER A 334 12.13 17.55 -21.51
CA SER A 334 11.71 16.33 -22.17
C SER A 334 11.80 16.45 -23.68
N ALA A 335 11.35 17.57 -24.26
CA ALA A 335 11.45 17.85 -25.69
C ALA A 335 12.93 17.89 -26.16
N LYS A 336 13.83 18.48 -25.36
CA LYS A 336 15.27 18.49 -25.66
C LYS A 336 15.87 17.07 -25.67
N LYS A 337 15.53 16.25 -24.65
CA LYS A 337 15.98 14.83 -24.58
C LYS A 337 15.48 14.02 -25.77
N GLU A 338 14.23 14.24 -26.20
CA GLU A 338 13.66 13.62 -27.41
C GLU A 338 14.42 14.01 -28.67
N ALA A 339 14.72 15.30 -28.86
CA ALA A 339 15.48 15.80 -30.01
C ALA A 339 16.93 15.26 -30.06
N GLU A 340 17.53 14.99 -28.89
CA GLU A 340 18.88 14.42 -28.76
C GLU A 340 18.88 12.87 -28.84
N GLY A 341 17.74 12.21 -29.06
CA GLY A 341 17.62 10.75 -29.08
C GLY A 341 17.86 10.08 -27.72
N LYS A 342 17.76 10.83 -26.62
CA LYS A 342 17.97 10.38 -25.23
C LYS A 342 16.67 10.15 -24.48
N ALA A 343 15.53 10.11 -25.16
CA ALA A 343 14.23 9.84 -24.55
C ALA A 343 14.19 8.42 -23.96
N GLY A 344 13.67 8.29 -22.75
CA GLY A 344 13.38 6.99 -22.12
C GLY A 344 12.21 6.26 -22.82
N MET A 345 11.89 5.04 -22.34
CA MET A 345 10.76 4.24 -22.88
C MET A 345 9.39 4.94 -22.74
N MET A 346 9.25 5.89 -21.81
CA MET A 346 8.03 6.66 -21.59
C MET A 346 8.39 8.15 -21.52
N SER A 347 7.79 8.98 -22.37
CA SER A 347 7.89 10.44 -22.31
C SER A 347 6.73 11.02 -21.50
N TYR A 348 7.03 11.88 -20.54
CA TYR A 348 6.04 12.63 -19.76
C TYR A 348 5.70 14.01 -20.38
N ARG A 349 6.26 14.36 -21.54
CA ARG A 349 6.14 15.68 -22.15
C ARG A 349 4.68 16.13 -22.30
N THR A 350 3.85 15.35 -22.96
CA THR A 350 2.44 15.71 -23.20
C THR A 350 1.63 15.83 -21.92
N TYR A 351 1.95 15.03 -20.91
CA TYR A 351 1.34 15.13 -19.58
C TYR A 351 1.73 16.42 -18.88
N PHE A 352 2.99 16.83 -18.98
CA PHE A 352 3.46 18.10 -18.41
C PHE A 352 2.87 19.31 -19.14
N GLU A 353 2.82 19.30 -20.47
CA GLU A 353 2.15 20.34 -21.27
C GLU A 353 0.68 20.53 -20.84
N LYS A 354 -0.03 19.42 -20.64
CA LYS A 354 -1.42 19.45 -20.17
C LYS A 354 -1.54 20.02 -18.77
N LEU A 355 -0.72 19.57 -17.81
CA LEU A 355 -0.73 20.09 -16.44
C LEU A 355 -0.36 21.58 -16.38
N ALA A 356 0.61 22.03 -17.16
CA ALA A 356 0.97 23.45 -17.27
C ALA A 356 -0.21 24.31 -17.76
N ALA A 357 -0.97 23.81 -18.74
CA ALA A 357 -2.14 24.51 -19.25
C ALA A 357 -3.30 24.52 -18.23
N GLU A 358 -3.55 23.41 -17.53
CA GLU A 358 -4.61 23.32 -16.52
C GLU A 358 -4.35 24.17 -15.28
N LEU A 359 -3.08 24.46 -14.95
CA LEU A 359 -2.70 25.22 -13.77
C LEU A 359 -2.69 26.73 -13.97
N LYS A 360 -2.66 27.22 -15.21
CA LYS A 360 -2.83 28.63 -15.57
C LYS A 360 -4.29 29.06 -15.48
#